data_6987661eb60b552c8d26545ee19afdbb
#
_entry.id   6987661eb60b552c8d26545ee19afdbb
#
_cell.length_a   1.000
_cell.length_b   1.000
_cell.length_c   1.000
_cell.angle_alpha   90.00
_cell.angle_beta   90.00
_cell.angle_gamma   90.00
#
_symmetry.space_group_name_H-M   'P 1'
#
loop_
_entity.id
_entity.type
_entity.pdbx_description
1 polymer ?
#
loop_
_entity_poly.entity_id
_entity_poly.type
_entity_poly.pdbx_seq_one_letter_code
_entity_poly.pdbx_strand_id
1 'polypeptide(L)'
;EQWLFDGFIFLESQDVDRPDSGAYSYMTGVLRDAGVSAGKEQWQELIDYYFTKGNCADALEQAVKEATARLGKAPCKRRVIIMIPDPIIHRHYIDTTTTTTYWGELGGRRLDFNSNEDRVAACRWYIDQVRARFAQGDYKYIDLAGFYWIREIAAQPHDTEYSYHLTRSDIMLPHIADYLHKLDYTFSWIPYYGSRGYDVWQQFGFDQVYLQPNYYWKPQNDMDEV
;
A
#
# COMPACT_ATOMS: atom_id res chain seq x y z
N GLU A 1 12.89 26.47 -15.88
CA GLU A 1 12.68 25.23 -15.12
C GLU A 1 12.02 25.53 -13.78
N GLN A 2 11.13 24.65 -13.31
CA GLN A 2 10.40 24.81 -12.05
C GLN A 2 10.10 23.45 -11.42
N TRP A 3 9.80 23.47 -10.11
CA TRP A 3 9.36 22.28 -9.40
C TRP A 3 7.97 21.86 -9.90
N LEU A 4 7.84 20.60 -10.34
CA LEU A 4 6.60 20.06 -10.91
C LEU A 4 5.84 19.16 -9.93
N PHE A 5 6.56 18.28 -9.22
CA PHE A 5 5.96 17.33 -8.28
C PHE A 5 6.33 17.66 -6.84
N ASP A 6 5.41 17.47 -5.92
CA ASP A 6 5.61 17.68 -4.50
C ASP A 6 5.40 16.40 -3.66
N GLY A 7 4.88 15.33 -4.26
CA GLY A 7 4.63 14.06 -3.61
C GLY A 7 4.94 12.85 -4.50
N PHE A 8 5.32 11.74 -3.86
CA PHE A 8 5.73 10.48 -4.49
C PHE A 8 5.16 9.31 -3.71
N ILE A 9 4.62 8.33 -4.42
CA ILE A 9 4.12 7.08 -3.84
C ILE A 9 5.13 5.97 -4.12
N PHE A 10 5.56 5.26 -3.07
CA PHE A 10 6.32 4.02 -3.21
C PHE A 10 5.35 2.86 -3.16
N LEU A 11 5.30 2.12 -4.25
CA LEU A 11 4.35 1.04 -4.41
C LEU A 11 5.00 -0.13 -5.16
N GLU A 12 4.70 -1.35 -4.72
CA GLU A 12 5.11 -2.59 -5.37
C GLU A 12 4.02 -3.65 -5.19
N SER A 13 3.48 -4.15 -6.28
CA SER A 13 2.42 -5.16 -6.23
C SER A 13 2.96 -6.59 -6.08
N GLN A 14 4.13 -6.85 -6.64
CA GLN A 14 4.85 -8.13 -6.61
C GLN A 14 6.36 -7.88 -6.63
N ASP A 15 7.13 -8.81 -6.09
CA ASP A 15 8.59 -8.73 -6.04
C ASP A 15 9.32 -9.28 -7.28
N VAL A 16 8.62 -9.42 -8.42
CA VAL A 16 9.10 -10.11 -9.63
C VAL A 16 10.31 -9.48 -10.31
N ASP A 17 10.51 -8.18 -10.11
CA ASP A 17 11.60 -7.43 -10.76
C ASP A 17 12.84 -7.31 -9.86
N ARG A 18 12.81 -7.89 -8.65
CA ARG A 18 13.94 -7.88 -7.74
C ARG A 18 14.88 -9.06 -7.98
N PRO A 19 16.20 -8.88 -7.81
CA PRO A 19 17.11 -10.01 -7.67
C PRO A 19 16.61 -10.94 -6.55
N ASP A 20 16.68 -12.23 -6.74
CA ASP A 20 16.22 -13.24 -5.77
C ASP A 20 14.72 -13.24 -5.49
N SER A 21 13.91 -12.74 -6.44
CA SER A 21 12.45 -12.75 -6.34
C SER A 21 11.91 -14.14 -6.07
N GLY A 22 11.05 -14.25 -5.04
CA GLY A 22 10.25 -15.43 -4.74
C GLY A 22 8.88 -15.43 -5.41
N ALA A 23 8.58 -14.47 -6.29
CA ALA A 23 7.27 -14.23 -6.87
C ALA A 23 6.18 -13.99 -5.79
N TYR A 24 6.53 -13.27 -4.74
CA TYR A 24 5.60 -12.91 -3.68
C TYR A 24 4.69 -11.74 -4.09
N SER A 25 3.43 -11.85 -3.71
CA SER A 25 2.41 -10.82 -3.97
C SER A 25 2.08 -10.03 -2.71
N TYR A 26 2.09 -8.71 -2.85
CA TYR A 26 1.68 -7.74 -1.81
C TYR A 26 0.23 -7.28 -1.96
N MET A 27 -0.43 -7.65 -3.06
CA MET A 27 -1.86 -7.42 -3.28
C MET A 27 -2.48 -8.56 -4.09
N THR A 28 -3.80 -8.72 -3.98
CA THR A 28 -4.57 -9.61 -4.85
C THR A 28 -4.95 -8.91 -6.15
N GLY A 29 -5.23 -9.69 -7.19
CA GLY A 29 -5.70 -9.16 -8.48
C GLY A 29 -4.60 -8.71 -9.44
N VAL A 30 -3.35 -9.03 -9.16
CA VAL A 30 -2.24 -8.79 -10.10
C VAL A 30 -2.33 -9.79 -11.26
N LEU A 31 -2.23 -9.30 -12.49
CA LEU A 31 -2.43 -10.08 -13.73
C LEU A 31 -1.31 -11.10 -14.05
N ARG A 32 -0.30 -11.22 -13.21
CA ARG A 32 0.80 -12.17 -13.43
C ARG A 32 0.58 -13.44 -12.61
N ASP A 33 0.90 -14.56 -13.24
CA ASP A 33 0.70 -15.90 -12.68
C ASP A 33 1.26 -16.08 -11.26
N ALA A 34 0.37 -16.56 -10.41
CA ALA A 34 0.65 -17.32 -9.20
C ALA A 34 1.70 -16.77 -8.24
N GLY A 35 1.59 -15.51 -7.84
CA GLY A 35 2.36 -15.05 -6.68
C GLY A 35 1.91 -15.76 -5.40
N VAL A 36 2.85 -16.14 -4.59
CA VAL A 36 2.61 -16.58 -3.22
C VAL A 36 2.32 -15.34 -2.38
N SER A 37 1.33 -15.40 -1.50
CA SER A 37 1.04 -14.30 -0.59
C SER A 37 2.24 -13.99 0.30
N ALA A 38 2.65 -12.73 0.33
CA ALA A 38 3.79 -12.27 1.11
C ALA A 38 3.52 -12.39 2.62
N GLY A 39 4.45 -12.99 3.34
CA GLY A 39 4.44 -13.06 4.79
C GLY A 39 5.23 -11.92 5.43
N LYS A 40 5.45 -12.01 6.74
CA LYS A 40 6.20 -11.02 7.52
C LYS A 40 7.62 -10.81 7.01
N GLU A 41 8.30 -11.88 6.62
CA GLU A 41 9.66 -11.81 6.10
C GLU A 41 9.70 -10.98 4.83
N GLN A 42 8.80 -11.24 3.87
CA GLN A 42 8.73 -10.48 2.62
C GLN A 42 8.27 -9.04 2.83
N TRP A 43 7.41 -8.78 3.81
CA TRP A 43 7.07 -7.40 4.18
C TRP A 43 8.27 -6.68 4.79
N GLN A 44 9.12 -7.37 5.54
CA GLN A 44 10.38 -6.80 6.04
C GLN A 44 11.37 -6.55 4.90
N GLU A 45 11.51 -7.48 3.96
CA GLU A 45 12.36 -7.32 2.77
C GLU A 45 11.92 -6.12 1.92
N LEU A 46 10.61 -5.92 1.77
CA LEU A 46 10.06 -4.75 1.07
C LEU A 46 10.45 -3.44 1.76
N ILE A 47 10.33 -3.38 3.09
CA ILE A 47 10.77 -2.22 3.87
C ILE A 47 12.28 -2.00 3.67
N ASP A 48 13.08 -3.05 3.80
CA ASP A 48 14.53 -2.95 3.63
C ASP A 48 14.90 -2.48 2.22
N TYR A 49 14.18 -2.95 1.19
CA TYR A 49 14.37 -2.48 -0.18
C TYR A 49 14.09 -0.98 -0.32
N TYR A 50 12.98 -0.47 0.25
CA TYR A 50 12.65 0.97 0.18
C TYR A 50 13.69 1.86 0.84
N PHE A 51 14.39 1.38 1.86
CA PHE A 51 15.36 2.15 2.65
C PHE A 51 16.82 1.76 2.43
N THR A 52 17.10 0.84 1.52
CA THR A 52 18.47 0.50 1.13
C THR A 52 19.08 1.66 0.36
N LYS A 53 20.38 1.92 0.61
CA LYS A 53 21.12 2.96 -0.07
C LYS A 53 21.09 2.79 -1.59
N GLY A 54 20.75 3.86 -2.29
CA GLY A 54 20.57 3.88 -3.74
C GLY A 54 19.17 3.47 -4.22
N ASN A 55 18.31 2.98 -3.33
CA ASN A 55 16.92 2.65 -3.65
C ASN A 55 15.96 3.79 -3.27
N CYS A 56 14.70 3.56 -3.40
CA CYS A 56 13.55 4.47 -3.31
C CYS A 56 13.76 5.76 -2.48
N ALA A 57 13.88 5.64 -1.16
CA ALA A 57 14.00 6.82 -0.30
C ALA A 57 15.34 7.55 -0.48
N ASP A 58 16.44 6.80 -0.54
CA ASP A 58 17.77 7.39 -0.74
C ASP A 58 17.92 7.97 -2.15
N ALA A 59 17.44 7.27 -3.18
CA ALA A 59 17.45 7.77 -4.56
C ALA A 59 16.63 9.06 -4.71
N LEU A 60 15.44 9.12 -4.09
CA LEU A 60 14.61 10.31 -4.12
C LEU A 60 15.27 11.48 -3.36
N GLU A 61 15.84 11.23 -2.18
CA GLU A 61 16.57 12.22 -1.41
C GLU A 61 17.71 12.83 -2.24
N GLN A 62 18.50 12.01 -2.93
CA GLN A 62 19.58 12.48 -3.79
C GLN A 62 19.05 13.26 -5.00
N ALA A 63 18.02 12.76 -5.67
CA ALA A 63 17.41 13.46 -6.82
C ALA A 63 16.85 14.83 -6.43
N VAL A 64 16.19 14.95 -5.29
CA VAL A 64 15.69 16.24 -4.78
C VAL A 64 16.81 17.18 -4.39
N LYS A 65 17.89 16.66 -3.79
CA LYS A 65 19.10 17.44 -3.49
C LYS A 65 19.74 18.02 -4.75
N GLU A 66 19.89 17.20 -5.80
CA GLU A 66 20.44 17.63 -7.09
C GLU A 66 19.51 18.65 -7.77
N ALA A 67 18.20 18.41 -7.77
CA ALA A 67 17.23 19.35 -8.29
C ALA A 67 17.27 20.69 -7.52
N THR A 68 17.46 20.66 -6.20
CA THR A 68 17.59 21.86 -5.35
C THR A 68 18.82 22.69 -5.76
N ALA A 69 19.94 22.04 -6.07
CA ALA A 69 21.14 22.73 -6.55
C ALA A 69 20.93 23.43 -7.90
N ARG A 70 20.08 22.89 -8.74
CA ARG A 70 19.77 23.42 -10.09
C ARG A 70 18.63 24.41 -10.12
N LEU A 71 17.54 24.13 -9.41
CA LEU A 71 16.29 24.90 -9.46
C LEU A 71 16.14 25.87 -8.29
N GLY A 72 17.03 25.85 -7.31
CA GLY A 72 16.89 26.54 -6.03
C GLY A 72 16.05 25.74 -5.03
N LYS A 73 15.93 26.27 -3.82
CA LYS A 73 15.26 25.61 -2.72
C LYS A 73 13.80 25.29 -3.05
N ALA A 74 13.39 24.06 -2.85
CA ALA A 74 11.99 23.66 -2.96
C ALA A 74 11.12 24.39 -1.91
N PRO A 75 9.85 24.69 -2.22
CA PRO A 75 8.93 25.35 -1.29
C PRO A 75 8.71 24.54 0.00
N CYS A 76 8.73 23.22 -0.10
CA CYS A 76 8.61 22.28 1.02
C CYS A 76 9.44 21.01 0.73
N LYS A 77 9.64 20.17 1.72
CA LYS A 77 10.15 18.83 1.50
C LYS A 77 9.20 18.07 0.56
N ARG A 78 9.75 17.14 -0.22
CA ARG A 78 8.91 16.27 -1.07
C ARG A 78 8.23 15.22 -0.18
N ARG A 79 6.94 15.11 -0.33
CA ARG A 79 6.12 14.20 0.46
C ARG A 79 6.27 12.77 -0.08
N VAL A 80 6.53 11.83 0.81
CA VAL A 80 6.58 10.40 0.50
C VAL A 80 5.36 9.74 1.12
N ILE A 81 4.67 8.96 0.32
CA ILE A 81 3.55 8.10 0.72
C ILE A 81 3.97 6.67 0.44
N ILE A 82 3.87 5.78 1.42
CA ILE A 82 4.31 4.39 1.29
C ILE A 82 3.10 3.47 1.34
N MET A 83 3.05 2.51 0.41
CA MET A 83 1.97 1.53 0.38
C MET A 83 1.95 0.67 1.65
N ILE A 84 0.75 0.24 2.04
CA ILE A 84 0.54 -0.84 3.00
C ILE A 84 0.20 -2.10 2.21
N PRO A 85 0.95 -3.20 2.36
CA PRO A 85 0.62 -4.47 1.70
C PRO A 85 -0.75 -4.99 2.14
N ASP A 86 -1.50 -5.57 1.19
CA ASP A 86 -2.77 -6.25 1.49
C ASP A 86 -2.49 -7.53 2.30
N PRO A 87 -3.09 -7.70 3.48
CA PRO A 87 -2.98 -8.94 4.26
C PRO A 87 -3.83 -10.06 3.62
N ILE A 88 -3.27 -10.69 2.59
CA ILE A 88 -3.94 -11.70 1.75
C ILE A 88 -4.21 -12.97 2.56
N ILE A 89 -5.49 -13.38 2.60
CA ILE A 89 -5.92 -14.54 3.38
C ILE A 89 -5.64 -15.89 2.71
N HIS A 90 -5.39 -15.90 1.41
CA HIS A 90 -5.10 -17.12 0.66
C HIS A 90 -3.59 -17.30 0.47
N ARG A 91 -3.13 -18.54 0.52
CA ARG A 91 -1.72 -18.86 0.26
C ARG A 91 -1.28 -18.44 -1.14
N HIS A 92 -2.16 -18.68 -2.12
CA HIS A 92 -2.02 -18.18 -3.48
C HIS A 92 -3.22 -17.27 -3.76
N TYR A 93 -3.00 -16.14 -4.35
CA TYR A 93 -4.08 -15.16 -4.56
C TYR A 93 -5.21 -15.67 -5.47
N ILE A 94 -4.94 -16.67 -6.30
CA ILE A 94 -5.92 -17.35 -7.15
C ILE A 94 -6.58 -18.58 -6.48
N ASP A 95 -6.06 -19.03 -5.34
CA ASP A 95 -6.60 -20.15 -4.60
C ASP A 95 -7.75 -19.70 -3.72
N THR A 96 -8.96 -20.07 -4.09
CA THR A 96 -10.18 -19.75 -3.34
C THR A 96 -10.54 -20.80 -2.29
N THR A 97 -9.77 -21.85 -2.17
CA THR A 97 -10.02 -22.97 -1.24
C THR A 97 -9.24 -22.88 0.06
N THR A 98 -8.08 -22.22 0.05
CA THR A 98 -7.25 -22.03 1.23
C THR A 98 -7.66 -20.73 1.93
N THR A 99 -8.14 -20.83 3.14
CA THR A 99 -8.64 -19.68 3.93
C THR A 99 -7.72 -19.27 5.06
N THR A 100 -6.62 -20.00 5.27
CA THR A 100 -5.68 -19.76 6.36
C THR A 100 -4.33 -19.36 5.80
N THR A 101 -3.87 -18.19 6.19
CA THR A 101 -2.53 -17.73 5.88
C THR A 101 -1.82 -17.32 7.15
N TYR A 102 -0.85 -18.13 7.55
CA TYR A 102 0.10 -17.76 8.56
C TYR A 102 1.06 -16.73 7.98
N TRP A 103 0.96 -15.52 8.51
CA TRP A 103 1.79 -14.41 8.06
C TRP A 103 3.14 -14.33 8.75
N GLY A 104 3.16 -14.56 10.06
CA GLY A 104 4.35 -14.45 10.89
C GLY A 104 4.01 -14.36 12.36
N GLU A 105 4.98 -13.95 13.17
CA GLU A 105 4.85 -13.85 14.61
C GLU A 105 5.18 -12.43 15.09
N LEU A 106 4.37 -11.91 16.02
CA LEU A 106 4.59 -10.66 16.73
C LEU A 106 4.49 -10.88 18.24
N GLY A 107 5.58 -10.58 18.96
CA GLY A 107 5.60 -10.70 20.42
C GLY A 107 5.27 -12.09 20.96
N GLY A 108 5.69 -13.14 20.27
CA GLY A 108 5.41 -14.52 20.62
C GLY A 108 4.01 -15.02 20.19
N ARG A 109 3.20 -14.19 19.55
CA ARG A 109 1.88 -14.55 19.02
C ARG A 109 1.94 -14.77 17.51
N ARG A 110 1.50 -15.93 17.06
CA ARG A 110 1.32 -16.23 15.64
C ARG A 110 0.11 -15.44 15.10
N LEU A 111 0.27 -14.78 13.98
CA LEU A 111 -0.82 -14.09 13.29
C LEU A 111 -1.35 -14.93 12.15
N ASP A 112 -2.68 -15.01 12.08
CA ASP A 112 -3.44 -15.69 11.03
C ASP A 112 -4.43 -14.72 10.39
N PHE A 113 -4.37 -14.59 9.07
CA PHE A 113 -5.19 -13.61 8.36
C PHE A 113 -6.67 -13.97 8.21
N ASN A 114 -7.13 -15.07 8.76
CA ASN A 114 -8.56 -15.28 9.02
C ASN A 114 -9.11 -14.34 10.10
N SER A 115 -8.25 -13.81 10.98
CA SER A 115 -8.60 -12.84 11.99
C SER A 115 -8.40 -11.41 11.49
N ASN A 116 -9.45 -10.57 11.59
CA ASN A 116 -9.32 -9.14 11.32
C ASN A 116 -8.34 -8.45 12.26
N GLU A 117 -8.30 -8.88 13.53
CA GLU A 117 -7.36 -8.35 14.53
C GLU A 117 -5.92 -8.63 14.13
N ASP A 118 -5.63 -9.80 13.60
CA ASP A 118 -4.30 -10.19 13.15
C ASP A 118 -3.88 -9.39 11.90
N ARG A 119 -4.81 -9.17 10.97
CA ARG A 119 -4.57 -8.31 9.80
C ARG A 119 -4.24 -6.88 10.19
N VAL A 120 -5.03 -6.31 11.09
CA VAL A 120 -4.78 -4.96 11.63
C VAL A 120 -3.44 -4.91 12.37
N ALA A 121 -3.11 -5.93 13.15
CA ALA A 121 -1.84 -6.00 13.87
C ALA A 121 -0.63 -6.06 12.90
N ALA A 122 -0.74 -6.82 11.82
CA ALA A 122 0.30 -6.87 10.78
C ALA A 122 0.48 -5.51 10.09
N CYS A 123 -0.61 -4.86 9.69
CA CYS A 123 -0.55 -3.53 9.07
C CYS A 123 0.05 -2.48 10.01
N ARG A 124 -0.32 -2.47 11.29
CA ARG A 124 0.27 -1.56 12.29
C ARG A 124 1.75 -1.82 12.49
N TRP A 125 2.16 -3.08 12.55
CA TRP A 125 3.57 -3.43 12.62
C TRP A 125 4.33 -2.88 11.40
N TYR A 126 3.80 -3.06 10.19
CA TYR A 126 4.40 -2.53 8.97
C TYR A 126 4.54 -1.01 9.01
N ILE A 127 3.49 -0.30 9.39
CA ILE A 127 3.49 1.16 9.56
C ILE A 127 4.60 1.60 10.53
N ASP A 128 4.72 0.93 11.67
CA ASP A 128 5.72 1.27 12.68
C ASP A 128 7.14 1.00 12.20
N GLN A 129 7.37 -0.10 11.46
CA GLN A 129 8.68 -0.39 10.87
C GLN A 129 9.07 0.67 9.82
N VAL A 130 8.15 1.02 8.93
CA VAL A 130 8.36 2.07 7.93
C VAL A 130 8.72 3.40 8.60
N ARG A 131 7.95 3.81 9.61
CA ARG A 131 8.21 5.04 10.36
C ARG A 131 9.58 5.05 11.04
N ALA A 132 9.93 3.94 11.67
CA ALA A 132 11.22 3.81 12.34
C ALA A 132 12.38 3.89 11.34
N ARG A 133 12.27 3.21 10.19
CA ARG A 133 13.28 3.24 9.12
C ARG A 133 13.39 4.63 8.50
N PHE A 134 12.26 5.29 8.24
CA PHE A 134 12.27 6.65 7.71
C PHE A 134 12.95 7.63 8.66
N ALA A 135 12.65 7.55 9.95
CA ALA A 135 13.26 8.39 10.98
C ALA A 135 14.79 8.15 11.10
N GLN A 136 15.25 6.91 10.92
CA GLN A 136 16.69 6.57 10.93
C GLN A 136 17.45 7.18 9.74
N GLY A 137 16.76 7.42 8.61
CA GLY A 137 17.38 7.95 7.39
C GLY A 137 17.82 9.41 7.49
N ASP A 138 17.33 10.18 8.48
CA ASP A 138 17.62 11.61 8.68
C ASP A 138 17.53 12.44 7.39
N TYR A 139 16.45 12.21 6.61
CA TYR A 139 16.25 12.84 5.31
C TYR A 139 15.99 14.35 5.43
N LYS A 140 16.69 15.14 4.60
CA LYS A 140 16.63 16.60 4.59
C LYS A 140 15.66 17.16 3.57
N TYR A 141 15.46 16.44 2.46
CA TYR A 141 14.70 16.91 1.30
C TYR A 141 13.36 16.21 1.13
N ILE A 142 13.17 15.07 1.76
CA ILE A 142 11.91 14.31 1.74
C ILE A 142 11.31 14.19 3.13
N ASP A 143 10.01 13.89 3.20
CA ASP A 143 9.26 13.73 4.45
C ASP A 143 8.18 12.65 4.29
N LEU A 144 8.01 11.79 5.30
CA LEU A 144 6.96 10.78 5.29
C LEU A 144 5.63 11.47 5.60
N ALA A 145 4.76 11.56 4.60
CA ALA A 145 3.49 12.28 4.70
C ALA A 145 2.30 11.36 4.99
N GLY A 146 2.40 10.08 4.65
CA GLY A 146 1.28 9.18 4.83
C GLY A 146 1.50 7.81 4.26
N PHE A 147 0.39 7.08 4.19
CA PHE A 147 0.35 5.71 3.69
C PHE A 147 -0.73 5.56 2.63
N TYR A 148 -0.53 4.58 1.75
CA TYR A 148 -1.40 4.26 0.65
C TYR A 148 -1.91 2.82 0.78
N TRP A 149 -3.21 2.62 0.69
CA TRP A 149 -3.79 1.29 0.63
C TRP A 149 -3.67 0.73 -0.79
N ILE A 150 -2.91 -0.35 -0.94
CA ILE A 150 -2.52 -0.84 -2.27
C ILE A 150 -3.68 -1.47 -3.04
N ARG A 151 -4.64 -2.10 -2.35
CA ARG A 151 -5.72 -2.79 -3.03
C ARG A 151 -6.75 -1.82 -3.60
N GLU A 152 -7.06 -1.95 -4.89
CA GLU A 152 -7.95 -1.04 -5.62
C GLU A 152 -9.44 -1.26 -5.37
N ILE A 153 -9.80 -2.30 -4.63
CA ILE A 153 -11.18 -2.61 -4.24
C ILE A 153 -11.27 -2.80 -2.73
N ALA A 154 -12.39 -2.42 -2.14
CA ALA A 154 -12.67 -2.61 -0.71
C ALA A 154 -14.04 -3.27 -0.52
N ALA A 155 -14.09 -4.31 0.34
CA ALA A 155 -15.36 -4.95 0.69
C ALA A 155 -16.25 -3.98 1.46
N GLN A 156 -17.53 -3.93 1.09
CA GLN A 156 -18.55 -3.23 1.85
C GLN A 156 -19.22 -4.16 2.88
N PRO A 157 -19.85 -3.61 3.92
CA PRO A 157 -20.77 -4.37 4.76
C PRO A 157 -21.79 -5.09 3.88
N HIS A 158 -22.03 -6.37 4.14
CA HIS A 158 -22.95 -7.23 3.39
C HIS A 158 -22.45 -7.75 2.03
N ASP A 159 -21.23 -7.51 1.63
CA ASP A 159 -20.63 -8.15 0.47
C ASP A 159 -20.51 -9.66 0.69
N THR A 160 -21.45 -10.45 0.17
CA THR A 160 -21.43 -11.91 0.28
C THR A 160 -20.74 -12.60 -0.89
N GLU A 161 -20.79 -11.99 -2.06
CA GLU A 161 -20.31 -12.57 -3.33
C GLU A 161 -18.77 -12.68 -3.40
N TYR A 162 -18.05 -11.88 -2.62
CA TYR A 162 -16.58 -11.84 -2.61
C TYR A 162 -15.97 -12.06 -1.23
N SER A 163 -16.75 -12.62 -0.31
CA SER A 163 -16.35 -12.73 1.10
C SER A 163 -15.08 -13.52 1.36
N TYR A 164 -14.70 -14.41 0.45
CA TYR A 164 -13.48 -15.21 0.56
C TYR A 164 -12.28 -14.65 -0.23
N HIS A 165 -12.50 -13.69 -1.13
CA HIS A 165 -11.42 -13.01 -1.85
C HIS A 165 -11.04 -11.68 -1.23
N LEU A 166 -11.97 -11.07 -0.49
CA LEU A 166 -11.79 -9.77 0.11
C LEU A 166 -11.52 -9.95 1.60
N THR A 167 -10.42 -9.42 2.05
CA THR A 167 -10.29 -9.14 3.47
C THR A 167 -11.46 -8.25 3.88
N ARG A 168 -12.01 -8.43 5.06
CA ARG A 168 -13.10 -7.61 5.59
C ARG A 168 -12.63 -6.15 5.73
N SER A 169 -12.51 -5.47 4.59
CA SER A 169 -12.00 -4.11 4.49
C SER A 169 -12.88 -3.13 5.26
N ASP A 170 -14.18 -3.39 5.29
CA ASP A 170 -15.17 -2.64 6.06
C ASP A 170 -14.87 -2.59 7.57
N ILE A 171 -14.21 -3.61 8.10
CA ILE A 171 -13.79 -3.65 9.51
C ILE A 171 -12.33 -3.19 9.65
N MET A 172 -11.46 -3.68 8.80
CA MET A 172 -10.02 -3.51 8.93
C MET A 172 -9.56 -2.07 8.65
N LEU A 173 -10.04 -1.47 7.53
CA LEU A 173 -9.57 -0.16 7.08
C LEU A 173 -9.85 0.97 8.08
N PRO A 174 -11.04 1.09 8.71
CA PRO A 174 -11.27 2.09 9.74
C PRO A 174 -10.28 1.99 10.92
N HIS A 175 -9.91 0.77 11.33
CA HIS A 175 -8.91 0.59 12.40
C HIS A 175 -7.49 0.97 12.00
N ILE A 176 -7.15 0.84 10.72
CA ILE A 176 -5.86 1.30 10.18
C ILE A 176 -5.87 2.83 10.05
N ALA A 177 -6.95 3.41 9.53
CA ALA A 177 -7.14 4.85 9.44
C ALA A 177 -7.01 5.53 10.81
N ASP A 178 -7.76 5.05 11.81
CA ASP A 178 -7.66 5.53 13.19
C ASP A 178 -6.24 5.48 13.75
N TYR A 179 -5.49 4.45 13.38
CA TYR A 179 -4.11 4.32 13.83
C TYR A 179 -3.21 5.35 13.16
N LEU A 180 -3.35 5.57 11.86
CA LEU A 180 -2.59 6.54 11.09
C LEU A 180 -2.90 7.98 11.54
N HIS A 181 -4.18 8.30 11.74
CA HIS A 181 -4.62 9.63 12.20
C HIS A 181 -4.09 9.98 13.59
N LYS A 182 -4.01 9.00 14.51
CA LYS A 182 -3.37 9.19 15.82
C LYS A 182 -1.86 9.48 15.75
N LEU A 183 -1.25 9.18 14.62
CA LEU A 183 0.16 9.40 14.34
C LEU A 183 0.40 10.60 13.40
N ASP A 184 -0.64 11.36 13.07
CA ASP A 184 -0.65 12.50 12.14
C ASP A 184 -0.21 12.16 10.70
N TYR A 185 -0.53 10.94 10.24
CA TYR A 185 -0.33 10.52 8.86
C TYR A 185 -1.63 10.50 8.06
N THR A 186 -1.53 10.88 6.78
CA THR A 186 -2.65 10.74 5.84
C THR A 186 -2.79 9.30 5.36
N PHE A 187 -4.03 8.89 5.09
CA PHE A 187 -4.35 7.60 4.49
C PHE A 187 -4.99 7.81 3.12
N SER A 188 -4.36 7.31 2.08
CA SER A 188 -4.79 7.51 0.69
C SER A 188 -5.13 6.20 -0.02
N TRP A 189 -5.95 6.31 -1.08
CA TRP A 189 -6.42 5.18 -1.87
C TRP A 189 -6.55 5.55 -3.35
N ILE A 190 -6.32 4.57 -4.24
CA ILE A 190 -6.40 4.74 -5.69
C ILE A 190 -7.31 3.65 -6.28
N PRO A 191 -8.63 3.71 -6.06
CA PRO A 191 -9.58 2.78 -6.65
C PRO A 191 -9.80 3.09 -8.14
N TYR A 192 -10.28 2.10 -8.89
CA TYR A 192 -10.78 2.38 -10.23
C TYR A 192 -12.28 2.70 -10.21
N TYR A 193 -12.74 3.46 -11.20
CA TYR A 193 -14.14 3.82 -11.36
C TYR A 193 -15.03 2.56 -11.45
N GLY A 194 -16.05 2.49 -10.64
CA GLY A 194 -16.94 1.34 -10.52
C GLY A 194 -16.37 0.17 -9.72
N SER A 195 -15.19 0.32 -9.08
CA SER A 195 -14.69 -0.70 -8.14
C SER A 195 -15.55 -0.77 -6.89
N ARG A 196 -15.54 -1.91 -6.21
CA ARG A 196 -16.25 -2.01 -4.93
C ARG A 196 -15.69 -1.03 -3.91
N GLY A 197 -16.59 -0.33 -3.22
CA GLY A 197 -16.29 0.58 -2.13
C GLY A 197 -15.83 1.96 -2.56
N TYR A 198 -15.64 2.22 -3.87
CA TYR A 198 -15.13 3.52 -4.32
C TYR A 198 -16.05 4.69 -3.95
N ASP A 199 -17.35 4.44 -3.89
CA ASP A 199 -18.41 5.43 -3.60
C ASP A 199 -18.66 5.66 -2.10
N VAL A 200 -18.09 4.80 -1.25
CA VAL A 200 -18.20 4.88 0.22
C VAL A 200 -16.84 5.01 0.92
N TRP A 201 -15.84 5.50 0.22
CA TRP A 201 -14.46 5.58 0.67
C TRP A 201 -14.27 6.30 2.01
N GLN A 202 -15.12 7.29 2.33
CA GLN A 202 -15.09 8.01 3.61
C GLN A 202 -15.37 7.07 4.80
N GLN A 203 -16.20 6.03 4.60
CA GLN A 203 -16.52 5.07 5.65
C GLN A 203 -15.31 4.21 6.03
N PHE A 204 -14.33 4.09 5.14
CA PHE A 204 -13.08 3.39 5.41
C PHE A 204 -12.02 4.26 6.08
N GLY A 205 -12.27 5.57 6.20
CA GLY A 205 -11.37 6.51 6.86
C GLY A 205 -10.24 7.05 5.98
N PHE A 206 -10.37 6.95 4.65
CA PHE A 206 -9.41 7.57 3.74
C PHE A 206 -9.53 9.09 3.75
N ASP A 207 -8.37 9.78 3.74
CA ASP A 207 -8.28 11.24 3.64
C ASP A 207 -8.27 11.72 2.19
N GLN A 208 -7.68 10.92 1.31
CA GLN A 208 -7.49 11.25 -0.11
C GLN A 208 -7.76 10.02 -0.98
N VAL A 209 -8.55 10.23 -2.02
CA VAL A 209 -8.84 9.20 -3.02
C VAL A 209 -8.55 9.73 -4.40
N TYR A 210 -7.77 8.97 -5.17
CA TYR A 210 -7.41 9.28 -6.55
C TYR A 210 -8.09 8.26 -7.45
N LEU A 211 -9.24 8.64 -8.00
CA LEU A 211 -10.05 7.74 -8.82
C LEU A 211 -9.38 7.50 -10.18
N GLN A 212 -9.09 6.23 -10.49
CA GLN A 212 -8.66 5.83 -11.83
C GLN A 212 -9.89 5.78 -12.75
N PRO A 213 -9.89 6.51 -13.89
CA PRO A 213 -11.07 6.54 -14.77
C PRO A 213 -11.32 5.23 -15.52
N ASN A 214 -10.36 4.31 -15.53
CA ASN A 214 -10.46 2.96 -16.09
C ASN A 214 -10.72 2.91 -17.62
N TYR A 215 -10.38 3.96 -18.36
CA TYR A 215 -10.65 4.10 -19.79
C TYR A 215 -10.03 2.99 -20.65
N TYR A 216 -8.87 2.49 -20.27
CA TYR A 216 -8.17 1.45 -21.03
C TYR A 216 -8.90 0.10 -21.07
N TRP A 217 -9.79 -0.14 -20.11
CA TRP A 217 -10.50 -1.40 -19.94
C TRP A 217 -11.97 -1.33 -20.35
N LYS A 218 -12.47 -0.15 -20.70
CA LYS A 218 -13.86 0.07 -21.13
C LYS A 218 -13.96 0.12 -22.63
N PRO A 219 -15.05 -0.43 -23.23
CA PRO A 219 -15.38 -0.19 -24.62
C PRO A 219 -15.50 1.32 -24.91
N GLN A 220 -15.13 1.73 -26.11
CA GLN A 220 -15.15 3.14 -26.52
C GLN A 220 -16.51 3.83 -26.24
N ASN A 221 -17.59 3.08 -26.31
CA ASN A 221 -18.96 3.59 -26.16
C ASN A 221 -19.32 3.95 -24.71
N ASP A 222 -18.54 3.47 -23.73
CA ASP A 222 -18.79 3.73 -22.30
C ASP A 222 -17.94 4.89 -21.75
N MET A 223 -17.13 5.51 -22.61
CA MET A 223 -16.19 6.57 -22.18
C MET A 223 -16.87 7.94 -22.01
N ASP A 224 -18.06 8.12 -22.59
CA ASP A 224 -18.79 9.39 -22.51
C ASP A 224 -19.61 9.55 -21.19
N GLU A 225 -19.64 8.53 -20.34
CA GLU A 225 -20.41 8.52 -19.07
C GLU A 225 -19.57 8.73 -17.80
N VAL A 226 -18.29 9.11 -17.95
CA VAL A 226 -17.36 9.28 -16.81
C VAL A 226 -16.95 10.73 -16.62
#